data_351261964d44aa532bfb87b6786a11f9
#
_entry.id   351261964d44aa532bfb87b6786a11f9
#
_cell.length_a   1.000
_cell.length_b   1.000
_cell.length_c   1.000
_cell.angle_alpha   90.00
_cell.angle_beta   90.00
_cell.angle_gamma   90.00
#
_symmetry.space_group_name_H-M   'P 1'
#
loop_
_entity.id
_entity.type
_entity.pdbx_description
1 polymer ?
#
loop_
_entity_poly.entity_id
_entity_poly.type
_entity_poly.pdbx_seq_one_letter_code
_entity_poly.pdbx_strand_id
1 'polypeptide(L)'
;IKRLNIADEKFSKKKLLGFSMVRLGNILNGLLIGEITYFATNSLGIAAAAISIGLAIKTAIDAITDLLMGAIVDRTHTKYGKARPWILAGLPMWIATILIFMAPRAVMSDMGIVVYITILSTFASAVFGTMCNIAYETHIKRSIVNNENRVRTLTFIGLIYAIGSMGLQIALPILISVFHGSQKGFIILAVIAGAIGIVACLLAFMLCEEYSEEELAAFEGYEPEKQKEKVPIGVFLKSLLKNKYLIQFTLINFLYMIILMSSFTVGQYYFQYVYGNLSTFSLVMATSVALFPVFAFVPKLAKKFGSAQILSVSMMMAAAGVVLRLIIPNSIIAQMIGYLLVSLPNIINACVLSQINYEIMEYGRYKSGIVAEGMYSAFISFAQKMATSLNSVIIGVILTGTGFDFLTKAVTENGFTDWAELAALGDAGFEKYVTGGVEAVNRALAGINFAYNWLPLIFLVISVILLFFFHLERDLKELRVANGFNEDGTLANKQD
;
A
#
# COMPACT_ATOMS: atom_id res chain seq x y z
N ILE A 1 -33.76 3.78 29.86
CA ILE A 1 -32.77 4.36 28.93
C ILE A 1 -33.57 5.27 27.99
N LYS A 2 -33.18 6.58 27.93
CA LYS A 2 -33.82 7.54 27.03
C LYS A 2 -33.55 7.06 25.58
N ARG A 3 -34.62 6.85 24.80
CA ARG A 3 -34.45 6.51 23.36
C ARG A 3 -33.70 7.65 22.69
N LEU A 4 -32.58 7.31 22.05
CA LEU A 4 -31.76 8.24 21.29
C LEU A 4 -32.14 8.16 19.81
N ASN A 5 -32.35 9.31 19.16
CA ASN A 5 -32.60 9.34 17.73
C ASN A 5 -31.24 9.46 17.01
N ILE A 6 -31.00 8.59 16.04
CA ILE A 6 -29.75 8.62 15.23
C ILE A 6 -29.59 9.99 14.53
N ALA A 7 -30.71 10.63 14.13
CA ALA A 7 -30.69 11.93 13.49
C ALA A 7 -30.17 13.07 14.41
N ASP A 8 -30.29 12.91 15.73
CA ASP A 8 -29.86 13.92 16.70
C ASP A 8 -28.36 13.85 17.05
N GLU A 9 -27.63 12.84 16.55
CA GLU A 9 -26.18 12.75 16.74
C GLU A 9 -25.46 13.88 16.00
N LYS A 10 -24.83 14.79 16.76
CA LYS A 10 -24.11 15.93 16.21
C LYS A 10 -22.72 15.53 15.69
N PHE A 11 -22.29 16.16 14.60
CA PHE A 11 -20.93 16.02 14.09
C PHE A 11 -19.89 16.44 15.13
N SER A 12 -18.98 15.54 15.47
CA SER A 12 -17.98 15.74 16.52
C SER A 12 -16.59 16.03 15.95
N LYS A 13 -16.12 17.28 16.08
CA LYS A 13 -14.75 17.67 15.72
C LYS A 13 -13.69 16.91 16.54
N LYS A 14 -14.01 16.54 17.80
CA LYS A 14 -13.10 15.75 18.66
C LYS A 14 -12.88 14.35 18.10
N LYS A 15 -13.96 13.66 17.70
CA LYS A 15 -13.88 12.34 17.05
C LYS A 15 -13.15 12.42 15.71
N LEU A 16 -13.44 13.46 14.90
CA LEU A 16 -12.70 13.69 13.66
C LEU A 16 -11.20 13.84 13.91
N LEU A 17 -10.79 14.66 14.87
CA LEU A 17 -9.36 14.83 15.22
C LEU A 17 -8.72 13.52 15.64
N GLY A 18 -9.33 12.81 16.59
CA GLY A 18 -8.77 11.56 17.11
C GLY A 18 -8.60 10.49 16.02
N PHE A 19 -9.62 10.26 15.20
CA PHE A 19 -9.53 9.30 14.10
C PHE A 19 -8.53 9.73 13.01
N SER A 20 -8.43 11.03 12.69
CA SER A 20 -7.45 11.54 11.75
C SER A 20 -6.02 11.34 12.25
N MET A 21 -5.76 11.54 13.54
CA MET A 21 -4.43 11.35 14.15
C MET A 21 -3.97 9.89 14.09
N VAL A 22 -4.84 8.92 14.38
CA VAL A 22 -4.50 7.49 14.21
C VAL A 22 -4.16 7.19 12.76
N ARG A 23 -4.95 7.72 11.82
CA ARG A 23 -4.73 7.49 10.40
C ARG A 23 -3.39 8.05 9.94
N LEU A 24 -3.01 9.25 10.41
CA LEU A 24 -1.68 9.83 10.16
C LEU A 24 -0.56 8.99 10.78
N GLY A 25 -0.75 8.51 12.02
CA GLY A 25 0.20 7.58 12.64
C GLY A 25 0.40 6.31 11.80
N ASN A 26 -0.66 5.73 11.29
CA ASN A 26 -0.57 4.53 10.44
C ASN A 26 0.17 4.81 9.11
N ILE A 27 0.03 6.02 8.52
CA ILE A 27 0.83 6.43 7.35
C ILE A 27 2.31 6.46 7.69
N LEU A 28 2.67 7.15 8.76
CA LEU A 28 4.07 7.28 9.20
C LEU A 28 4.70 5.90 9.46
N ASN A 29 3.96 5.01 10.13
CA ASN A 29 4.42 3.65 10.35
C ASN A 29 4.59 2.87 9.06
N GLY A 30 3.59 2.93 8.17
CA GLY A 30 3.64 2.25 6.86
C GLY A 30 4.82 2.71 5.99
N LEU A 31 5.12 4.01 5.99
CA LEU A 31 6.27 4.56 5.26
C LEU A 31 7.59 4.05 5.83
N LEU A 32 7.78 4.08 7.16
CA LEU A 32 8.99 3.56 7.79
C LEU A 32 9.16 2.05 7.59
N ILE A 33 8.09 1.26 7.70
CA ILE A 33 8.13 -0.18 7.40
C ILE A 33 8.48 -0.42 5.91
N GLY A 34 8.02 0.45 5.00
CA GLY A 34 8.39 0.43 3.58
C GLY A 34 9.88 0.65 3.33
N GLU A 35 10.57 1.39 4.20
CA GLU A 35 12.00 1.68 4.11
C GLU A 35 12.91 0.55 4.63
N ILE A 36 12.38 -0.50 5.23
CA ILE A 36 13.18 -1.55 5.85
C ILE A 36 14.18 -2.16 4.86
N THR A 37 13.80 -2.39 3.62
CA THR A 37 14.70 -2.96 2.60
C THR A 37 15.85 -2.01 2.31
N TYR A 38 15.54 -0.74 2.06
CA TYR A 38 16.55 0.29 1.80
C TYR A 38 17.47 0.49 3.02
N PHE A 39 16.90 0.56 4.22
CA PHE A 39 17.66 0.65 5.47
C PHE A 39 18.61 -0.54 5.68
N ALA A 40 18.10 -1.77 5.54
CA ALA A 40 18.89 -2.97 5.76
C ALA A 40 20.05 -3.10 4.75
N THR A 41 19.79 -2.78 3.49
CA THR A 41 20.81 -2.86 2.43
C THR A 41 21.77 -1.70 2.46
N ASN A 42 21.27 -0.46 2.50
CA ASN A 42 22.08 0.75 2.36
C ASN A 42 22.79 1.16 3.66
N SER A 43 22.08 1.05 4.82
CA SER A 43 22.66 1.51 6.10
C SER A 43 23.40 0.41 6.86
N LEU A 44 22.99 -0.87 6.69
CA LEU A 44 23.58 -2.01 7.42
C LEU A 44 24.41 -2.95 6.54
N GLY A 45 24.39 -2.78 5.21
CA GLY A 45 25.12 -3.64 4.27
C GLY A 45 24.61 -5.08 4.21
N ILE A 46 23.34 -5.32 4.56
CA ILE A 46 22.72 -6.65 4.52
C ILE A 46 22.31 -6.99 3.08
N ALA A 47 22.54 -8.22 2.65
CA ALA A 47 22.15 -8.68 1.32
C ALA A 47 20.64 -8.49 1.06
N ALA A 48 20.31 -7.87 -0.09
CA ALA A 48 18.93 -7.52 -0.43
C ALA A 48 18.01 -8.75 -0.50
N ALA A 49 18.50 -9.89 -1.02
CA ALA A 49 17.74 -11.13 -1.06
C ALA A 49 17.42 -11.66 0.33
N ALA A 50 18.36 -11.58 1.29
CA ALA A 50 18.15 -12.12 2.63
C ALA A 50 17.05 -11.36 3.37
N ILE A 51 17.08 -10.01 3.35
CA ILE A 51 16.03 -9.20 4.00
C ILE A 51 14.68 -9.36 3.28
N SER A 52 14.67 -9.50 1.95
CA SER A 52 13.45 -9.69 1.18
C SER A 52 12.72 -10.99 1.50
N ILE A 53 13.46 -12.08 1.73
CA ILE A 53 12.88 -13.35 2.19
C ILE A 53 12.25 -13.17 3.58
N GLY A 54 12.92 -12.48 4.51
CA GLY A 54 12.36 -12.17 5.82
C GLY A 54 11.05 -11.38 5.72
N LEU A 55 11.00 -10.37 4.88
CA LEU A 55 9.78 -9.58 4.65
C LEU A 55 8.67 -10.38 3.94
N ALA A 56 9.02 -11.35 3.10
CA ALA A 56 8.04 -12.25 2.51
C ALA A 56 7.40 -13.16 3.58
N ILE A 57 8.19 -13.70 4.51
CA ILE A 57 7.70 -14.48 5.66
C ILE A 57 6.77 -13.61 6.53
N LYS A 58 7.18 -12.38 6.85
CA LYS A 58 6.34 -11.40 7.56
C LYS A 58 4.98 -11.22 6.88
N THR A 59 4.95 -11.06 5.54
CA THR A 59 3.70 -10.84 4.79
C THR A 59 2.80 -12.08 4.78
N ALA A 60 3.38 -13.28 4.75
CA ALA A 60 2.62 -14.52 4.89
C ALA A 60 1.94 -14.62 6.27
N ILE A 61 2.64 -14.23 7.33
CA ILE A 61 2.07 -14.16 8.69
C ILE A 61 0.97 -13.08 8.77
N ASP A 62 1.17 -11.92 8.14
CA ASP A 62 0.18 -10.83 8.08
C ASP A 62 -1.16 -11.28 7.46
N ALA A 63 -1.11 -12.09 6.42
CA ALA A 63 -2.32 -12.64 5.80
C ALA A 63 -3.12 -13.57 6.76
N ILE A 64 -2.44 -14.28 7.64
CA ILE A 64 -3.06 -15.15 8.64
C ILE A 64 -3.63 -14.32 9.81
N THR A 65 -2.86 -13.36 10.30
CA THR A 65 -3.26 -12.52 11.43
C THR A 65 -4.47 -11.64 11.13
N ASP A 66 -4.66 -11.18 9.90
CA ASP A 66 -5.87 -10.45 9.48
C ASP A 66 -7.15 -11.25 9.72
N LEU A 67 -7.14 -12.54 9.36
CA LEU A 67 -8.31 -13.42 9.56
C LEU A 67 -8.60 -13.66 11.05
N LEU A 68 -7.55 -13.85 11.85
CA LEU A 68 -7.69 -14.10 13.28
C LEU A 68 -8.14 -12.86 14.04
N MET A 69 -7.61 -11.70 13.68
CA MET A 69 -7.86 -10.46 14.41
C MET A 69 -9.31 -9.99 14.30
N GLY A 70 -9.94 -10.15 13.14
CA GLY A 70 -11.37 -9.87 12.99
C GLY A 70 -12.21 -10.64 14.02
N ALA A 71 -11.94 -11.93 14.19
CA ALA A 71 -12.65 -12.78 15.16
C ALA A 71 -12.33 -12.41 16.63
N ILE A 72 -11.12 -11.94 16.92
CA ILE A 72 -10.71 -11.48 18.25
C ILE A 72 -11.44 -10.20 18.63
N VAL A 73 -11.46 -9.19 17.75
CA VAL A 73 -12.18 -7.93 17.95
C VAL A 73 -13.66 -8.21 18.17
N ASP A 74 -14.25 -9.11 17.38
CA ASP A 74 -15.66 -9.47 17.50
C ASP A 74 -16.05 -10.11 18.84
N ARG A 75 -15.13 -10.81 19.48
CA ARG A 75 -15.33 -11.44 20.80
C ARG A 75 -14.90 -10.56 21.98
N THR A 76 -14.35 -9.40 21.71
CA THR A 76 -13.87 -8.50 22.77
C THR A 76 -15.04 -7.74 23.41
N HIS A 77 -15.14 -7.81 24.73
CA HIS A 77 -16.09 -7.05 25.53
C HIS A 77 -15.36 -6.43 26.71
N THR A 78 -15.17 -5.11 26.68
CA THR A 78 -14.51 -4.37 27.77
C THR A 78 -15.33 -3.16 28.19
N LYS A 79 -15.02 -2.62 29.37
CA LYS A 79 -15.64 -1.38 29.87
C LYS A 79 -15.37 -0.14 28.99
N TYR A 80 -14.38 -0.21 28.10
CA TYR A 80 -14.03 0.88 27.19
C TYR A 80 -14.62 0.70 25.78
N GLY A 81 -15.38 -0.38 25.56
CA GLY A 81 -15.95 -0.74 24.27
C GLY A 81 -15.31 -2.02 23.70
N LYS A 82 -15.68 -2.35 22.48
CA LYS A 82 -15.26 -3.56 21.75
C LYS A 82 -13.95 -3.33 20.98
N ALA A 83 -13.85 -2.21 20.27
CA ALA A 83 -12.75 -1.92 19.38
C ALA A 83 -11.74 -0.89 19.97
N ARG A 84 -12.22 0.07 20.77
CA ARG A 84 -11.41 1.15 21.36
C ARG A 84 -10.14 0.66 22.08
N PRO A 85 -10.13 -0.42 22.90
CA PRO A 85 -8.91 -0.88 23.56
C PRO A 85 -7.80 -1.30 22.61
N TRP A 86 -8.16 -1.84 21.44
CA TRP A 86 -7.22 -2.32 20.44
C TRP A 86 -6.48 -1.19 19.70
N ILE A 87 -6.98 0.05 19.76
CA ILE A 87 -6.23 1.22 19.28
C ILE A 87 -4.91 1.40 20.03
N LEU A 88 -4.87 0.99 21.31
CA LEU A 88 -3.64 1.02 22.11
C LEU A 88 -2.59 0.00 21.66
N ALA A 89 -2.94 -0.96 20.79
CA ALA A 89 -1.95 -1.80 20.10
C ALA A 89 -0.97 -0.98 19.23
N GLY A 90 -1.32 0.26 18.91
CA GLY A 90 -0.40 1.23 18.31
C GLY A 90 0.82 1.55 19.18
N LEU A 91 0.75 1.41 20.50
CA LEU A 91 1.89 1.66 21.40
C LEU A 91 3.01 0.63 21.17
N PRO A 92 2.78 -0.70 21.36
CA PRO A 92 3.80 -1.69 21.08
C PRO A 92 4.19 -1.76 19.60
N MET A 93 3.28 -1.41 18.66
CA MET A 93 3.60 -1.25 17.24
C MET A 93 4.74 -0.25 17.03
N TRP A 94 4.63 0.94 17.62
CA TRP A 94 5.63 1.98 17.49
C TRP A 94 6.94 1.64 18.17
N ILE A 95 6.88 1.01 19.35
CA ILE A 95 8.08 0.50 20.04
C ILE A 95 8.82 -0.50 19.15
N ALA A 96 8.11 -1.47 18.58
CA ALA A 96 8.72 -2.45 17.67
C ALA A 96 9.31 -1.78 16.42
N THR A 97 8.63 -0.77 15.85
CA THR A 97 9.13 -0.01 14.69
C THR A 97 10.43 0.75 15.02
N ILE A 98 10.51 1.41 16.16
CA ILE A 98 11.75 2.09 16.61
C ILE A 98 12.88 1.07 16.78
N LEU A 99 12.62 -0.07 17.41
CA LEU A 99 13.61 -1.12 17.62
C LEU A 99 14.15 -1.71 16.32
N ILE A 100 13.36 -1.78 15.24
CA ILE A 100 13.85 -2.22 13.93
C ILE A 100 15.06 -1.37 13.50
N PHE A 101 14.96 -0.04 13.56
CA PHE A 101 16.02 0.87 13.14
C PHE A 101 17.19 0.94 14.15
N MET A 102 16.97 0.49 15.39
CA MET A 102 18.02 0.33 16.39
C MET A 102 18.75 -1.02 16.31
N ALA A 103 18.64 -1.72 15.17
CA ALA A 103 19.27 -3.02 14.97
C ALA A 103 20.76 -3.03 15.39
N PRO A 104 21.21 -3.93 16.29
CA PRO A 104 22.54 -3.90 16.89
C PRO A 104 23.60 -4.51 15.94
N ARG A 105 23.93 -3.80 14.88
CA ARG A 105 24.85 -4.24 13.81
C ARG A 105 26.23 -4.64 14.34
N ALA A 106 26.70 -4.00 15.40
CA ALA A 106 28.03 -4.25 15.96
C ALA A 106 28.20 -5.62 16.63
N VAL A 107 27.10 -6.25 17.05
CA VAL A 107 27.15 -7.50 17.86
C VAL A 107 26.42 -8.68 17.19
N MET A 108 25.72 -8.44 16.10
CA MET A 108 24.97 -9.50 15.41
C MET A 108 25.55 -9.77 14.01
N SER A 109 25.52 -11.04 13.61
CA SER A 109 25.84 -11.45 12.22
C SER A 109 24.74 -10.96 11.25
N ASP A 110 25.01 -10.98 9.95
CA ASP A 110 24.07 -10.60 8.91
C ASP A 110 22.74 -11.36 9.04
N MET A 111 22.79 -12.68 9.23
CA MET A 111 21.60 -13.51 9.43
C MET A 111 20.89 -13.16 10.74
N GLY A 112 21.63 -12.86 11.82
CA GLY A 112 21.05 -12.39 13.08
C GLY A 112 20.27 -11.10 12.91
N ILE A 113 20.77 -10.15 12.14
CA ILE A 113 20.06 -8.88 11.81
C ILE A 113 18.81 -9.16 10.97
N VAL A 114 18.89 -10.05 9.97
CA VAL A 114 17.72 -10.42 9.15
C VAL A 114 16.61 -11.02 10.04
N VAL A 115 16.94 -11.95 10.92
CA VAL A 115 15.98 -12.56 11.84
C VAL A 115 15.40 -11.51 12.80
N TYR A 116 16.24 -10.65 13.37
CA TYR A 116 15.84 -9.55 14.25
C TYR A 116 14.83 -8.62 13.58
N ILE A 117 15.16 -8.12 12.39
CA ILE A 117 14.26 -7.23 11.63
C ILE A 117 12.98 -7.95 11.23
N THR A 118 13.06 -9.22 10.79
CA THR A 118 11.89 -10.01 10.42
C THR A 118 10.92 -10.18 11.59
N ILE A 119 11.42 -10.54 12.77
CA ILE A 119 10.60 -10.72 13.97
C ILE A 119 9.94 -9.39 14.36
N LEU A 120 10.71 -8.32 14.49
CA LEU A 120 10.18 -7.03 14.91
C LEU A 120 9.21 -6.43 13.88
N SER A 121 9.50 -6.55 12.58
CA SER A 121 8.59 -6.09 11.54
C SER A 121 7.30 -6.91 11.48
N THR A 122 7.35 -8.20 11.82
CA THR A 122 6.17 -9.05 12.00
C THR A 122 5.31 -8.53 13.16
N PHE A 123 5.90 -8.26 14.31
CA PHE A 123 5.16 -7.67 15.43
C PHE A 123 4.61 -6.29 15.11
N ALA A 124 5.43 -5.40 14.54
CA ALA A 124 5.03 -4.03 14.23
C ALA A 124 3.88 -3.97 13.19
N SER A 125 3.92 -4.78 12.15
CA SER A 125 2.97 -4.69 11.04
C SER A 125 1.92 -5.80 11.11
N ALA A 126 2.33 -7.08 11.11
CA ALA A 126 1.41 -8.20 10.98
C ALA A 126 0.62 -8.50 12.27
N VAL A 127 1.11 -8.14 13.44
CA VAL A 127 0.40 -8.35 14.71
C VAL A 127 -0.26 -7.04 15.16
N PHE A 128 0.53 -6.09 15.67
CA PHE A 128 -0.01 -4.87 16.27
C PHE A 128 -0.61 -3.91 15.24
N GLY A 129 -0.02 -3.80 14.05
CA GLY A 129 -0.55 -2.99 12.95
C GLY A 129 -1.91 -3.50 12.48
N THR A 130 -2.06 -4.81 12.29
CA THR A 130 -3.34 -5.45 11.95
C THR A 130 -4.38 -5.24 13.05
N MET A 131 -4.00 -5.41 14.34
CA MET A 131 -4.88 -5.13 15.48
C MET A 131 -5.42 -3.70 15.42
N CYS A 132 -4.52 -2.72 15.25
CA CYS A 132 -4.88 -1.31 15.22
C CYS A 132 -5.78 -0.98 14.01
N ASN A 133 -5.47 -1.50 12.82
CA ASN A 133 -6.21 -1.22 11.59
C ASN A 133 -7.63 -1.82 11.60
N ILE A 134 -7.79 -3.08 11.99
CA ILE A 134 -9.11 -3.73 12.06
C ILE A 134 -9.98 -3.09 13.15
N ALA A 135 -9.37 -2.81 14.31
CA ALA A 135 -10.07 -2.13 15.38
C ALA A 135 -10.50 -0.71 14.99
N TYR A 136 -9.68 0.01 14.23
CA TYR A 136 -9.99 1.35 13.77
C TYR A 136 -11.29 1.41 12.95
N GLU A 137 -11.47 0.51 11.99
CA GLU A 137 -12.68 0.45 11.16
C GLU A 137 -13.94 0.13 12.00
N THR A 138 -13.83 -0.81 12.92
CA THR A 138 -14.92 -1.16 13.85
C THR A 138 -15.21 -0.01 14.82
N HIS A 139 -14.16 0.67 15.32
CA HIS A 139 -14.29 1.77 16.26
C HIS A 139 -15.03 2.96 15.66
N ILE A 140 -14.73 3.33 14.41
CA ILE A 140 -15.45 4.42 13.71
C ILE A 140 -16.95 4.09 13.63
N LYS A 141 -17.31 2.88 13.20
CA LYS A 141 -18.71 2.46 13.06
C LYS A 141 -19.49 2.51 14.38
N ARG A 142 -18.82 2.14 15.47
CA ARG A 142 -19.43 2.10 16.82
C ARG A 142 -19.36 3.43 17.56
N SER A 143 -18.53 4.36 17.10
CA SER A 143 -18.42 5.71 17.69
C SER A 143 -19.28 6.73 16.97
N ILE A 144 -19.67 6.50 15.72
CA ILE A 144 -20.47 7.42 14.91
C ILE A 144 -21.60 6.62 14.28
N VAL A 145 -22.78 6.68 14.89
CA VAL A 145 -23.96 5.89 14.49
C VAL A 145 -24.67 6.55 13.31
N ASN A 146 -24.78 7.87 13.30
CA ASN A 146 -25.38 8.61 12.20
C ASN A 146 -24.54 8.45 10.92
N ASN A 147 -25.19 7.90 9.88
CA ASN A 147 -24.51 7.59 8.61
C ASN A 147 -23.97 8.85 7.90
N GLU A 148 -24.71 9.96 7.92
CA GLU A 148 -24.28 11.21 7.30
C GLU A 148 -23.03 11.77 7.99
N ASN A 149 -23.03 11.81 9.33
CA ASN A 149 -21.89 12.25 10.13
C ASN A 149 -20.68 11.31 9.92
N ARG A 150 -20.93 10.01 9.80
CA ARG A 150 -19.87 9.00 9.55
C ARG A 150 -19.26 9.21 8.17
N VAL A 151 -20.05 9.33 7.12
CA VAL A 151 -19.58 9.61 5.75
C VAL A 151 -18.79 10.91 5.71
N ARG A 152 -19.31 11.97 6.32
CA ARG A 152 -18.62 13.26 6.42
C ARG A 152 -17.27 13.12 7.12
N THR A 153 -17.23 12.43 8.25
CA THR A 153 -15.98 12.18 9.01
C THR A 153 -14.97 11.41 8.16
N LEU A 154 -15.40 10.30 7.52
CA LEU A 154 -14.54 9.49 6.67
C LEU A 154 -14.01 10.26 5.46
N THR A 155 -14.82 11.16 4.87
CA THR A 155 -14.39 12.02 3.77
C THR A 155 -13.27 12.97 4.21
N PHE A 156 -13.41 13.64 5.36
CA PHE A 156 -12.37 14.52 5.89
C PHE A 156 -11.10 13.73 6.25
N ILE A 157 -11.24 12.56 6.89
CA ILE A 157 -10.09 11.69 7.18
C ILE A 157 -9.39 11.27 5.88
N GLY A 158 -10.16 10.91 4.85
CA GLY A 158 -9.64 10.54 3.53
C GLY A 158 -8.83 11.66 2.88
N LEU A 159 -9.30 12.91 2.96
CA LEU A 159 -8.57 14.08 2.46
C LEU A 159 -7.27 14.32 3.24
N ILE A 160 -7.31 14.28 4.58
CA ILE A 160 -6.14 14.43 5.44
C ILE A 160 -5.13 13.30 5.15
N TYR A 161 -5.63 12.08 4.96
CA TYR A 161 -4.81 10.92 4.59
C TYR A 161 -4.13 11.13 3.23
N ALA A 162 -4.86 11.53 2.21
CA ALA A 162 -4.32 11.71 0.86
C ALA A 162 -3.23 12.80 0.83
N ILE A 163 -3.51 13.97 1.41
CA ILE A 163 -2.55 15.07 1.48
C ILE A 163 -1.34 14.70 2.35
N GLY A 164 -1.60 14.13 3.53
CA GLY A 164 -0.54 13.75 4.48
C GLY A 164 0.37 12.65 3.93
N SER A 165 -0.19 11.60 3.34
CA SER A 165 0.61 10.50 2.76
C SER A 165 1.50 10.98 1.63
N MET A 166 0.97 11.83 0.75
CA MET A 166 1.71 12.38 -0.36
C MET A 166 2.83 13.30 0.09
N GLY A 167 2.54 14.22 1.02
CA GLY A 167 3.55 15.12 1.58
C GLY A 167 4.68 14.35 2.29
N LEU A 168 4.34 13.35 3.07
CA LEU A 168 5.32 12.51 3.77
C LEU A 168 6.15 11.64 2.82
N GLN A 169 5.54 11.07 1.77
CA GLN A 169 6.28 10.32 0.74
C GLN A 169 7.29 11.18 0.01
N ILE A 170 6.95 12.43 -0.30
CA ILE A 170 7.87 13.39 -0.93
C ILE A 170 8.98 13.82 0.03
N ALA A 171 8.64 14.04 1.31
CA ALA A 171 9.61 14.49 2.31
C ALA A 171 10.62 13.39 2.70
N LEU A 172 10.23 12.13 2.67
CA LEU A 172 11.03 11.03 3.22
C LEU A 172 12.38 10.85 2.52
N PRO A 173 12.51 10.82 1.17
CA PRO A 173 13.83 10.73 0.52
C PRO A 173 14.72 11.94 0.81
N ILE A 174 14.14 13.15 0.99
CA ILE A 174 14.90 14.34 1.40
C ILE A 174 15.47 14.14 2.81
N LEU A 175 14.63 13.69 3.74
CA LEU A 175 15.06 13.45 5.12
C LEU A 175 16.14 12.36 5.20
N ILE A 176 15.97 11.28 4.45
CA ILE A 176 17.00 10.22 4.35
C ILE A 176 18.31 10.78 3.78
N SER A 177 18.23 11.61 2.74
CA SER A 177 19.40 12.23 2.11
C SER A 177 20.14 13.18 3.08
N VAL A 178 19.40 13.99 3.86
CA VAL A 178 20.00 14.90 4.87
C VAL A 178 20.82 14.12 5.91
N PHE A 179 20.38 12.92 6.24
CA PHE A 179 21.10 12.04 7.17
C PHE A 179 22.04 11.04 6.46
N HIS A 180 22.35 11.24 5.17
CA HIS A 180 23.22 10.38 4.35
C HIS A 180 22.82 8.90 4.37
N GLY A 181 21.53 8.60 4.56
CA GLY A 181 21.04 7.22 4.69
C GLY A 181 21.60 6.45 5.89
N SER A 182 22.18 7.15 6.88
CA SER A 182 22.83 6.52 8.03
C SER A 182 21.84 5.88 9.00
N GLN A 183 22.29 4.84 9.70
CA GLN A 183 21.48 4.20 10.75
C GLN A 183 21.01 5.21 11.82
N LYS A 184 21.88 6.13 12.23
CA LYS A 184 21.51 7.20 13.19
C LYS A 184 20.37 8.07 12.67
N GLY A 185 20.38 8.40 11.39
CA GLY A 185 19.32 9.17 10.75
C GLY A 185 17.97 8.43 10.81
N PHE A 186 17.97 7.15 10.46
CA PHE A 186 16.77 6.32 10.55
C PHE A 186 16.25 6.17 11.99
N ILE A 187 17.13 6.06 12.98
CA ILE A 187 16.73 6.04 14.40
C ILE A 187 16.03 7.34 14.78
N ILE A 188 16.60 8.51 14.39
CA ILE A 188 15.99 9.81 14.68
C ILE A 188 14.61 9.93 14.04
N LEU A 189 14.48 9.57 12.76
CA LEU A 189 13.21 9.57 12.04
C LEU A 189 12.17 8.66 12.71
N ALA A 190 12.58 7.43 13.08
CA ALA A 190 11.71 6.47 13.74
C ALA A 190 11.26 6.93 15.13
N VAL A 191 12.14 7.55 15.91
CA VAL A 191 11.82 8.08 17.24
C VAL A 191 10.85 9.26 17.14
N ILE A 192 11.07 10.20 16.20
CA ILE A 192 10.17 11.34 15.99
C ILE A 192 8.80 10.85 15.51
N ALA A 193 8.76 9.99 14.50
CA ALA A 193 7.51 9.43 13.99
C ALA A 193 6.80 8.59 15.05
N GLY A 194 7.55 7.82 15.84
CA GLY A 194 7.03 7.01 16.94
C GLY A 194 6.43 7.86 18.06
N ALA A 195 7.08 8.95 18.44
CA ALA A 195 6.54 9.88 19.43
C ALA A 195 5.20 10.49 18.94
N ILE A 196 5.13 10.92 17.66
CA ILE A 196 3.89 11.43 17.05
C ILE A 196 2.82 10.33 17.05
N GLY A 197 3.17 9.12 16.64
CA GLY A 197 2.23 8.00 16.53
C GLY A 197 1.71 7.52 17.90
N ILE A 198 2.57 7.47 18.92
CA ILE A 198 2.16 7.14 20.29
C ILE A 198 1.18 8.19 20.83
N VAL A 199 1.50 9.48 20.67
CA VAL A 199 0.60 10.57 21.06
C VAL A 199 -0.73 10.48 20.29
N ALA A 200 -0.69 10.18 18.99
CA ALA A 200 -1.88 9.99 18.16
C ALA A 200 -2.79 8.86 18.68
N CYS A 201 -2.22 7.71 19.04
CA CYS A 201 -2.97 6.59 19.61
C CYS A 201 -3.61 6.93 20.95
N LEU A 202 -2.87 7.61 21.82
CA LEU A 202 -3.38 8.03 23.15
C LEU A 202 -4.50 9.07 23.01
N LEU A 203 -4.32 10.07 22.14
CA LEU A 203 -5.34 11.07 21.86
C LEU A 203 -6.61 10.44 21.28
N ALA A 204 -6.48 9.51 20.33
CA ALA A 204 -7.64 8.83 19.78
C ALA A 204 -8.37 7.98 20.83
N PHE A 205 -7.62 7.27 21.66
CA PHE A 205 -8.22 6.53 22.78
C PHE A 205 -8.99 7.46 23.74
N MET A 206 -8.48 8.67 24.00
CA MET A 206 -9.13 9.64 24.90
C MET A 206 -10.31 10.36 24.27
N LEU A 207 -10.20 10.74 22.97
CA LEU A 207 -11.18 11.61 22.30
C LEU A 207 -12.31 10.87 21.61
N CYS A 208 -12.09 9.60 21.23
CA CYS A 208 -13.03 8.81 20.45
C CYS A 208 -13.69 7.75 21.37
N GLU A 209 -14.75 8.16 22.07
CA GLU A 209 -15.54 7.24 22.87
C GLU A 209 -16.40 6.35 21.97
N GLU A 210 -16.44 5.06 22.31
CA GLU A 210 -17.28 4.04 21.66
C GLU A 210 -18.59 3.91 22.46
N TYR A 211 -19.72 3.83 21.76
CA TYR A 211 -20.99 3.54 22.40
C TYR A 211 -21.02 2.09 22.89
N SER A 212 -21.56 1.89 24.10
CA SER A 212 -21.79 0.54 24.65
C SER A 212 -22.87 -0.20 23.84
N GLU A 213 -22.96 -1.52 24.01
CA GLU A 213 -24.02 -2.33 23.37
C GLU A 213 -25.44 -1.85 23.78
N GLU A 214 -25.59 -1.44 25.04
CA GLU A 214 -26.84 -0.93 25.58
C GLU A 214 -27.23 0.42 24.96
N GLU A 215 -26.22 1.30 24.78
CA GLU A 215 -26.43 2.59 24.13
C GLU A 215 -26.74 2.42 22.65
N LEU A 216 -26.05 1.52 21.95
CA LEU A 216 -26.32 1.21 20.55
C LEU A 216 -27.74 0.66 20.35
N ALA A 217 -28.17 -0.24 21.24
CA ALA A 217 -29.53 -0.81 21.20
C ALA A 217 -30.62 0.25 21.51
N ALA A 218 -30.26 1.34 22.19
CA ALA A 218 -31.18 2.43 22.50
C ALA A 218 -31.42 3.40 21.30
N PHE A 219 -30.56 3.35 20.25
CA PHE A 219 -30.77 4.15 19.06
C PHE A 219 -31.90 3.56 18.19
N GLU A 220 -32.92 4.35 17.90
CA GLU A 220 -34.01 3.98 16.98
C GLU A 220 -33.46 3.78 15.55
N GLY A 221 -33.68 2.58 14.98
CA GLY A 221 -33.22 2.24 13.63
C GLY A 221 -31.76 1.73 13.57
N TYR A 222 -31.12 1.49 14.72
CA TYR A 222 -29.84 0.78 14.72
C TYR A 222 -30.10 -0.71 14.44
N GLU A 223 -29.72 -1.15 13.25
CA GLU A 223 -29.68 -2.58 12.94
C GLU A 223 -28.27 -3.11 13.22
N PRO A 224 -28.11 -4.05 14.18
CA PRO A 224 -26.83 -4.73 14.33
C PRO A 224 -26.45 -5.41 13.01
N GLU A 225 -25.17 -5.31 12.62
CA GLU A 225 -24.69 -6.00 11.40
C GLU A 225 -25.11 -7.48 11.47
N LYS A 226 -26.09 -7.87 10.65
CA LYS A 226 -26.49 -9.27 10.50
C LYS A 226 -25.24 -10.05 10.10
N GLN A 227 -24.91 -11.12 10.83
CA GLN A 227 -23.87 -12.05 10.44
C GLN A 227 -24.19 -12.51 9.00
N LYS A 228 -23.38 -12.04 8.04
CA LYS A 228 -23.51 -12.46 6.65
C LYS A 228 -23.42 -13.99 6.61
N GLU A 229 -24.34 -14.65 5.90
CA GLU A 229 -24.30 -16.09 5.73
C GLU A 229 -22.89 -16.55 5.31
N LYS A 230 -22.31 -17.45 6.10
CA LYS A 230 -20.97 -17.96 5.84
C LYS A 230 -21.03 -18.92 4.66
N VAL A 231 -20.73 -18.44 3.46
CA VAL A 231 -20.53 -19.32 2.30
C VAL A 231 -19.33 -20.23 2.59
N PRO A 232 -19.46 -21.56 2.48
CA PRO A 232 -18.33 -22.47 2.67
C PRO A 232 -17.18 -22.14 1.72
N ILE A 233 -15.94 -22.09 2.23
CA ILE A 233 -14.75 -21.70 1.46
C ILE A 233 -14.62 -22.51 0.15
N GLY A 234 -14.90 -23.81 0.17
CA GLY A 234 -14.82 -24.64 -1.04
C GLY A 234 -15.84 -24.28 -2.12
N VAL A 235 -17.05 -23.86 -1.72
CA VAL A 235 -18.09 -23.38 -2.65
C VAL A 235 -17.70 -22.05 -3.25
N PHE A 236 -17.13 -21.17 -2.43
CA PHE A 236 -16.63 -19.87 -2.87
C PHE A 236 -15.46 -20.01 -3.85
N LEU A 237 -14.44 -20.83 -3.54
CA LEU A 237 -13.31 -21.08 -4.45
C LEU A 237 -13.78 -21.62 -5.82
N LYS A 238 -14.77 -22.49 -5.83
CA LYS A 238 -15.39 -22.95 -7.08
C LYS A 238 -16.09 -21.82 -7.85
N SER A 239 -16.73 -20.89 -7.15
CA SER A 239 -17.38 -19.73 -7.79
C SER A 239 -16.37 -18.75 -8.35
N LEU A 240 -15.22 -18.55 -7.66
CA LEU A 240 -14.11 -17.72 -8.16
C LEU A 240 -13.60 -18.20 -9.51
N LEU A 241 -13.36 -19.52 -9.65
CA LEU A 241 -12.85 -20.12 -10.88
C LEU A 241 -13.83 -19.98 -12.07
N LYS A 242 -15.13 -19.81 -11.81
CA LYS A 242 -16.14 -19.55 -12.84
C LYS A 242 -16.22 -18.09 -13.26
N ASN A 243 -15.68 -17.16 -12.48
CA ASN A 243 -15.69 -15.74 -12.78
C ASN A 243 -14.37 -15.34 -13.46
N LYS A 244 -14.32 -15.46 -14.79
CA LYS A 244 -13.14 -15.10 -15.60
C LYS A 244 -12.65 -13.67 -15.37
N TYR A 245 -13.58 -12.72 -15.16
CA TYR A 245 -13.25 -11.32 -14.96
C TYR A 245 -12.66 -11.03 -13.59
N LEU A 246 -13.06 -11.80 -12.56
CA LEU A 246 -12.42 -11.69 -11.25
C LEU A 246 -10.95 -12.09 -11.32
N ILE A 247 -10.65 -13.24 -11.94
CA ILE A 247 -9.26 -13.72 -12.07
C ILE A 247 -8.45 -12.73 -12.89
N GLN A 248 -8.97 -12.29 -14.03
CA GLN A 248 -8.29 -11.38 -14.93
C GLN A 248 -8.02 -10.02 -14.26
N PHE A 249 -9.01 -9.43 -13.61
CA PHE A 249 -8.86 -8.14 -12.92
C PHE A 249 -7.96 -8.24 -11.69
N THR A 250 -8.04 -9.34 -10.95
CA THR A 250 -7.12 -9.60 -9.84
C THR A 250 -5.67 -9.69 -10.34
N LEU A 251 -5.42 -10.36 -11.47
CA LEU A 251 -4.09 -10.43 -12.07
C LEU A 251 -3.59 -9.05 -12.54
N ILE A 252 -4.45 -8.24 -13.15
CA ILE A 252 -4.11 -6.87 -13.55
C ILE A 252 -3.71 -6.04 -12.33
N ASN A 253 -4.52 -6.08 -11.25
CA ASN A 253 -4.21 -5.37 -10.01
C ASN A 253 -2.95 -5.91 -9.33
N PHE A 254 -2.71 -7.21 -9.38
CA PHE A 254 -1.51 -7.85 -8.86
C PHE A 254 -0.25 -7.32 -9.56
N LEU A 255 -0.22 -7.33 -10.89
CA LEU A 255 0.89 -6.78 -11.67
C LEU A 255 1.07 -5.29 -11.42
N TYR A 256 -0.04 -4.55 -11.37
CA TYR A 256 0.00 -3.12 -11.12
C TYR A 256 0.55 -2.77 -9.73
N MET A 257 0.22 -3.56 -8.69
CA MET A 257 0.80 -3.37 -7.36
C MET A 257 2.31 -3.60 -7.35
N ILE A 258 2.81 -4.57 -8.11
CA ILE A 258 4.26 -4.76 -8.28
C ILE A 258 4.90 -3.53 -8.94
N ILE A 259 4.28 -2.99 -10.02
CA ILE A 259 4.78 -1.79 -10.71
C ILE A 259 4.86 -0.60 -9.75
N LEU A 260 3.79 -0.37 -8.98
CA LEU A 260 3.69 0.75 -8.06
C LEU A 260 4.75 0.65 -6.94
N MET A 261 4.85 -0.51 -6.31
CA MET A 261 5.81 -0.75 -5.23
C MET A 261 7.26 -0.74 -5.73
N SER A 262 7.52 -1.32 -6.90
CA SER A 262 8.85 -1.27 -7.53
C SER A 262 9.26 0.16 -7.84
N SER A 263 8.37 0.97 -8.41
CA SER A 263 8.66 2.38 -8.74
C SER A 263 9.01 3.20 -7.52
N PHE A 264 8.43 2.91 -6.36
CA PHE A 264 8.74 3.59 -5.11
C PHE A 264 10.06 3.07 -4.51
N THR A 265 10.17 1.76 -4.26
CA THR A 265 11.32 1.16 -3.58
C THR A 265 12.58 1.24 -4.42
N VAL A 266 12.52 0.85 -5.71
CA VAL A 266 13.69 0.87 -6.59
C VAL A 266 14.03 2.28 -7.03
N GLY A 267 13.05 3.19 -7.06
CA GLY A 267 13.27 4.60 -7.35
C GLY A 267 14.34 5.23 -6.44
N GLN A 268 14.34 4.89 -5.15
CA GLN A 268 15.35 5.36 -4.21
C GLN A 268 16.75 4.88 -4.62
N TYR A 269 16.91 3.57 -4.94
CA TYR A 269 18.18 3.03 -5.41
C TYR A 269 18.61 3.67 -6.74
N TYR A 270 17.67 3.83 -7.67
CA TYR A 270 17.97 4.44 -8.97
C TYR A 270 18.49 5.87 -8.82
N PHE A 271 17.82 6.69 -8.03
CA PHE A 271 18.23 8.07 -7.82
C PHE A 271 19.49 8.20 -6.94
N GLN A 272 19.71 7.29 -6.00
CA GLN A 272 20.92 7.27 -5.17
C GLN A 272 22.15 6.80 -5.96
N TYR A 273 22.04 5.71 -6.70
CA TYR A 273 23.20 5.01 -7.27
C TYR A 273 23.40 5.27 -8.77
N VAL A 274 22.33 5.42 -9.55
CA VAL A 274 22.41 5.65 -11.00
C VAL A 274 22.36 7.12 -11.34
N TYR A 275 21.42 7.86 -10.75
CA TYR A 275 21.28 9.31 -10.99
C TYR A 275 22.24 10.15 -10.13
N GLY A 276 22.69 9.61 -9.00
CA GLY A 276 23.68 10.23 -8.11
C GLY A 276 23.12 11.21 -7.07
N ASN A 277 21.81 11.38 -6.98
CA ASN A 277 21.19 12.28 -5.99
C ASN A 277 19.80 11.82 -5.56
N LEU A 278 19.70 11.29 -4.34
CA LEU A 278 18.44 10.79 -3.77
C LEU A 278 17.39 11.90 -3.59
N SER A 279 17.79 13.12 -3.23
CA SER A 279 16.84 14.24 -3.04
C SER A 279 16.08 14.59 -4.33
N THR A 280 16.68 14.33 -5.50
CA THR A 280 16.05 14.52 -6.80
C THR A 280 14.82 13.61 -6.96
N PHE A 281 14.82 12.45 -6.31
CA PHE A 281 13.63 11.56 -6.32
C PHE A 281 12.40 12.23 -5.72
N SER A 282 12.57 12.98 -4.64
CA SER A 282 11.47 13.74 -4.03
C SER A 282 10.88 14.77 -5.00
N LEU A 283 11.72 15.45 -5.79
CA LEU A 283 11.27 16.39 -6.82
C LEU A 283 10.46 15.67 -7.91
N VAL A 284 10.93 14.50 -8.33
CA VAL A 284 10.24 13.66 -9.31
C VAL A 284 8.89 13.17 -8.75
N MET A 285 8.87 12.70 -7.51
CA MET A 285 7.62 12.28 -6.83
C MET A 285 6.62 13.43 -6.69
N ALA A 286 7.11 14.66 -6.43
CA ALA A 286 6.27 15.84 -6.28
C ALA A 286 5.46 16.16 -7.55
N THR A 287 5.88 15.69 -8.73
CA THR A 287 5.11 15.88 -9.96
C THR A 287 3.75 15.20 -9.93
N SER A 288 3.60 14.13 -9.16
CA SER A 288 2.30 13.44 -9.00
C SER A 288 1.21 14.31 -8.36
N VAL A 289 1.58 15.41 -7.66
CA VAL A 289 0.65 16.43 -7.16
C VAL A 289 -0.17 17.04 -8.31
N ALA A 290 0.45 17.23 -9.48
CA ALA A 290 -0.22 17.77 -10.65
C ALA A 290 -1.37 16.87 -11.18
N LEU A 291 -1.46 15.63 -10.71
CA LEU A 291 -2.54 14.71 -11.08
C LEU A 291 -3.80 14.88 -10.21
N PHE A 292 -3.78 15.66 -9.13
CA PHE A 292 -4.99 15.85 -8.29
C PHE A 292 -6.23 16.31 -9.06
N PRO A 293 -6.15 17.27 -10.00
CA PRO A 293 -7.31 17.68 -10.78
C PRO A 293 -7.94 16.54 -11.58
N VAL A 294 -7.14 15.51 -11.95
CA VAL A 294 -7.62 14.35 -12.71
C VAL A 294 -8.75 13.62 -11.98
N PHE A 295 -8.70 13.55 -10.63
CA PHE A 295 -9.77 12.96 -9.82
C PHE A 295 -11.16 13.49 -10.16
N ALA A 296 -11.28 14.80 -10.44
CA ALA A 296 -12.56 15.42 -10.76
C ALA A 296 -13.11 15.02 -12.15
N PHE A 297 -12.23 14.64 -13.06
CA PHE A 297 -12.61 14.29 -14.44
C PHE A 297 -12.83 12.79 -14.64
N VAL A 298 -12.17 11.93 -13.86
CA VAL A 298 -12.27 10.47 -14.00
C VAL A 298 -13.70 9.96 -13.99
N PRO A 299 -14.63 10.37 -13.07
CA PRO A 299 -16.00 9.84 -13.09
C PRO A 299 -16.77 10.18 -14.38
N LYS A 300 -16.52 11.37 -14.96
CA LYS A 300 -17.13 11.77 -16.24
C LYS A 300 -16.58 10.94 -17.40
N LEU A 301 -15.28 10.72 -17.41
CA LEU A 301 -14.62 9.89 -18.44
C LEU A 301 -15.06 8.43 -18.32
N ALA A 302 -15.12 7.88 -17.10
CA ALA A 302 -15.59 6.51 -16.86
C ALA A 302 -17.03 6.30 -17.36
N LYS A 303 -17.92 7.27 -17.10
CA LYS A 303 -19.30 7.21 -17.59
C LYS A 303 -19.39 7.26 -19.12
N LYS A 304 -18.47 7.97 -19.78
CA LYS A 304 -18.50 8.15 -21.25
C LYS A 304 -17.81 7.01 -22.00
N PHE A 305 -16.68 6.54 -21.52
CA PHE A 305 -15.81 5.59 -22.23
C PHE A 305 -15.75 4.20 -21.59
N GLY A 306 -16.28 4.03 -20.37
CA GLY A 306 -16.16 2.82 -19.58
C GLY A 306 -14.94 2.80 -18.65
N SER A 307 -15.10 2.16 -17.50
CA SER A 307 -14.06 2.12 -16.45
C SER A 307 -12.82 1.34 -16.88
N ALA A 308 -13.02 0.22 -17.57
CA ALA A 308 -11.92 -0.62 -18.04
C ALA A 308 -11.10 0.07 -19.16
N GLN A 309 -11.76 0.82 -20.05
CA GLN A 309 -11.09 1.51 -21.15
C GLN A 309 -10.20 2.64 -20.66
N ILE A 310 -10.68 3.48 -19.73
CA ILE A 310 -9.84 4.57 -19.19
C ILE A 310 -8.66 4.03 -18.38
N LEU A 311 -8.83 2.91 -17.67
CA LEU A 311 -7.74 2.24 -16.98
C LEU A 311 -6.70 1.72 -18.00
N SER A 312 -7.14 1.11 -19.10
CA SER A 312 -6.25 0.64 -20.18
C SER A 312 -5.44 1.77 -20.79
N VAL A 313 -6.10 2.89 -21.14
CA VAL A 313 -5.42 4.07 -21.69
C VAL A 313 -4.38 4.62 -20.71
N SER A 314 -4.71 4.68 -19.43
CA SER A 314 -3.75 5.15 -18.42
C SER A 314 -2.52 4.24 -18.29
N MET A 315 -2.69 2.92 -18.39
CA MET A 315 -1.56 1.99 -18.38
C MET A 315 -0.70 2.09 -19.66
N MET A 316 -1.31 2.36 -20.82
CA MET A 316 -0.54 2.67 -22.02
C MET A 316 0.26 3.97 -21.87
N MET A 317 -0.33 5.01 -21.26
CA MET A 317 0.39 6.25 -20.96
C MET A 317 1.52 6.01 -19.96
N ALA A 318 1.32 5.15 -18.96
CA ALA A 318 2.38 4.76 -18.04
C ALA A 318 3.52 4.02 -18.75
N ALA A 319 3.22 3.12 -19.67
CA ALA A 319 4.23 2.44 -20.48
C ALA A 319 5.03 3.46 -21.34
N ALA A 320 4.35 4.42 -21.97
CA ALA A 320 5.01 5.52 -22.70
C ALA A 320 5.92 6.36 -21.77
N GLY A 321 5.49 6.59 -20.53
CA GLY A 321 6.30 7.29 -19.52
C GLY A 321 7.58 6.51 -19.16
N VAL A 322 7.51 5.19 -19.04
CA VAL A 322 8.71 4.36 -18.81
C VAL A 322 9.64 4.38 -20.01
N VAL A 323 9.10 4.28 -21.23
CA VAL A 323 9.88 4.37 -22.48
C VAL A 323 10.59 5.72 -22.58
N LEU A 324 9.92 6.82 -22.22
CA LEU A 324 10.53 8.15 -22.18
C LEU A 324 11.75 8.21 -21.26
N ARG A 325 11.65 7.63 -20.04
CA ARG A 325 12.77 7.55 -19.09
C ARG A 325 13.93 6.70 -19.62
N LEU A 326 13.64 5.64 -20.36
CA LEU A 326 14.66 4.78 -20.98
C LEU A 326 15.42 5.50 -22.12
N ILE A 327 14.71 6.29 -22.94
CA ILE A 327 15.32 6.99 -24.09
C ILE A 327 16.18 8.16 -23.63
N ILE A 328 15.77 8.89 -22.56
CA ILE A 328 16.45 10.10 -22.09
C ILE A 328 16.72 9.96 -20.57
N PRO A 329 17.58 9.02 -20.13
CA PRO A 329 17.76 8.67 -18.71
C PRO A 329 18.33 9.81 -17.87
N ASN A 330 19.17 10.67 -18.45
CA ASN A 330 19.88 11.74 -17.74
C ASN A 330 19.05 13.04 -17.63
N SER A 331 17.87 13.13 -18.24
CA SER A 331 17.02 14.31 -18.20
C SER A 331 16.09 14.26 -16.99
N ILE A 332 16.22 15.20 -16.07
CA ILE A 332 15.29 15.33 -14.93
C ILE A 332 13.84 15.54 -15.41
N ILE A 333 13.64 16.28 -16.49
CA ILE A 333 12.31 16.52 -17.06
C ILE A 333 11.69 15.22 -17.57
N ALA A 334 12.48 14.37 -18.25
CA ALA A 334 12.03 13.06 -18.70
C ALA A 334 11.68 12.14 -17.51
N GLN A 335 12.46 12.18 -16.43
CA GLN A 335 12.16 11.45 -15.19
C GLN A 335 10.88 11.96 -14.54
N MET A 336 10.67 13.28 -14.47
CA MET A 336 9.46 13.91 -13.93
C MET A 336 8.21 13.54 -14.72
N ILE A 337 8.23 13.71 -16.04
CA ILE A 337 7.11 13.35 -16.93
C ILE A 337 6.86 11.85 -16.91
N GLY A 338 7.91 11.05 -16.95
CA GLY A 338 7.81 9.60 -16.89
C GLY A 338 7.17 9.11 -15.59
N TYR A 339 7.56 9.65 -14.44
CA TYR A 339 6.97 9.32 -13.14
C TYR A 339 5.51 9.78 -13.03
N LEU A 340 5.20 10.99 -13.54
CA LEU A 340 3.84 11.50 -13.63
C LEU A 340 2.93 10.53 -14.39
N LEU A 341 3.37 10.07 -15.57
CA LEU A 341 2.60 9.14 -16.40
C LEU A 341 2.46 7.75 -15.74
N VAL A 342 3.51 7.25 -15.08
CA VAL A 342 3.47 5.97 -14.33
C VAL A 342 2.53 6.05 -13.12
N SER A 343 2.35 7.23 -12.54
CA SER A 343 1.44 7.45 -11.40
C SER A 343 -0.03 7.61 -11.81
N LEU A 344 -0.31 7.88 -13.09
CA LEU A 344 -1.67 8.12 -13.59
C LEU A 344 -2.63 6.93 -13.37
N PRO A 345 -2.25 5.66 -13.64
CA PRO A 345 -3.12 4.52 -13.36
C PRO A 345 -3.53 4.40 -11.88
N ASN A 346 -2.70 4.86 -10.94
CA ASN A 346 -3.03 4.82 -9.51
C ASN A 346 -4.26 5.68 -9.19
N ILE A 347 -4.30 6.89 -9.73
CA ILE A 347 -5.42 7.81 -9.54
C ILE A 347 -6.69 7.29 -10.23
N ILE A 348 -6.55 6.80 -11.46
CA ILE A 348 -7.68 6.24 -12.20
C ILE A 348 -8.21 5.00 -11.48
N ASN A 349 -7.34 4.08 -11.09
CA ASN A 349 -7.72 2.88 -10.35
C ASN A 349 -8.44 3.22 -9.04
N ALA A 350 -7.94 4.20 -8.27
CA ALA A 350 -8.60 4.65 -7.04
C ALA A 350 -10.05 5.13 -7.26
N CYS A 351 -10.35 5.72 -8.41
CA CYS A 351 -11.70 6.17 -8.75
C CYS A 351 -12.62 5.06 -9.25
N VAL A 352 -12.08 4.11 -10.04
CA VAL A 352 -12.91 3.12 -10.75
C VAL A 352 -12.89 1.73 -10.12
N LEU A 353 -11.98 1.46 -9.18
CA LEU A 353 -11.79 0.15 -8.54
C LEU A 353 -13.09 -0.39 -7.93
N SER A 354 -13.79 0.44 -7.17
CA SER A 354 -15.04 0.04 -6.51
C SER A 354 -16.13 -0.29 -7.53
N GLN A 355 -16.22 0.48 -8.60
CA GLN A 355 -17.16 0.25 -9.69
C GLN A 355 -16.88 -1.08 -10.39
N ILE A 356 -15.64 -1.29 -10.81
CA ILE A 356 -15.24 -2.53 -11.51
C ILE A 356 -15.45 -3.75 -10.60
N ASN A 357 -15.10 -3.65 -9.32
CA ASN A 357 -15.32 -4.72 -8.34
C ASN A 357 -16.81 -5.05 -8.20
N TYR A 358 -17.67 -4.03 -8.17
CA TYR A 358 -19.12 -4.22 -8.10
C TYR A 358 -19.64 -4.93 -9.35
N GLU A 359 -19.23 -4.53 -10.53
CA GLU A 359 -19.60 -5.16 -11.81
C GLU A 359 -19.10 -6.61 -11.92
N ILE A 360 -17.89 -6.89 -11.41
CA ILE A 360 -17.34 -8.27 -11.35
C ILE A 360 -18.19 -9.14 -10.40
N MET A 361 -18.61 -8.60 -9.27
CA MET A 361 -19.47 -9.31 -8.32
C MET A 361 -20.84 -9.58 -8.94
N GLU A 362 -21.43 -8.62 -9.64
CA GLU A 362 -22.70 -8.77 -10.35
C GLU A 362 -22.59 -9.84 -11.44
N TYR A 363 -21.53 -9.82 -12.25
CA TYR A 363 -21.26 -10.87 -13.23
C TYR A 363 -21.14 -12.25 -12.58
N GLY A 364 -20.41 -12.35 -11.46
CA GLY A 364 -20.28 -13.59 -10.68
C GLY A 364 -21.61 -14.10 -10.16
N ARG A 365 -22.50 -13.21 -9.73
CA ARG A 365 -23.86 -13.55 -9.28
C ARG A 365 -24.69 -14.18 -10.41
N TYR A 366 -24.68 -13.61 -11.61
CA TYR A 366 -25.38 -14.20 -12.76
C TYR A 366 -24.81 -15.56 -13.17
N LYS A 367 -23.50 -15.78 -13.03
CA LYS A 367 -22.85 -17.04 -13.43
C LYS A 367 -22.88 -18.15 -12.39
N SER A 368 -22.85 -17.82 -11.11
CA SER A 368 -22.73 -18.81 -10.01
C SER A 368 -23.91 -18.83 -9.05
N GLY A 369 -24.80 -17.83 -9.08
CA GLY A 369 -25.88 -17.67 -8.11
C GLY A 369 -25.44 -17.32 -6.69
N ILE A 370 -24.13 -17.13 -6.46
CA ILE A 370 -23.56 -16.91 -5.12
C ILE A 370 -23.30 -15.42 -4.91
N VAL A 371 -23.78 -14.88 -3.78
CA VAL A 371 -23.51 -13.52 -3.33
C VAL A 371 -22.54 -13.58 -2.15
N ALA A 372 -21.29 -13.26 -2.37
CA ALA A 372 -20.24 -13.33 -1.35
C ALA A 372 -19.30 -12.10 -1.40
N GLU A 373 -19.87 -10.89 -1.34
CA GLU A 373 -19.16 -9.62 -1.49
C GLU A 373 -17.91 -9.50 -0.60
N GLY A 374 -18.03 -9.87 0.68
CA GLY A 374 -16.90 -9.84 1.61
C GLY A 374 -15.75 -10.76 1.21
N MET A 375 -16.06 -11.92 0.62
CA MET A 375 -15.05 -12.88 0.18
C MET A 375 -14.35 -12.44 -1.12
N TYR A 376 -15.05 -11.74 -2.04
CA TYR A 376 -14.45 -11.12 -3.20
C TYR A 376 -13.42 -10.06 -2.79
N SER A 377 -13.81 -9.17 -1.88
CA SER A 377 -12.90 -8.13 -1.35
C SER A 377 -11.70 -8.73 -0.62
N ALA A 378 -11.90 -9.78 0.17
CA ALA A 378 -10.82 -10.50 0.85
C ALA A 378 -9.84 -11.15 -0.13
N PHE A 379 -10.34 -11.74 -1.23
CA PHE A 379 -9.50 -12.34 -2.27
C PHE A 379 -8.62 -11.30 -2.97
N ILE A 380 -9.19 -10.15 -3.34
CA ILE A 380 -8.45 -9.05 -3.97
C ILE A 380 -7.39 -8.50 -3.00
N SER A 381 -7.74 -8.28 -1.73
CA SER A 381 -6.79 -7.82 -0.71
C SER A 381 -5.66 -8.81 -0.47
N PHE A 382 -5.96 -10.11 -0.44
CA PHE A 382 -4.95 -11.16 -0.35
C PHE A 382 -4.00 -11.11 -1.55
N ALA A 383 -4.53 -10.99 -2.78
CA ALA A 383 -3.70 -10.89 -3.98
C ALA A 383 -2.80 -9.65 -3.96
N GLN A 384 -3.28 -8.50 -3.47
CA GLN A 384 -2.47 -7.29 -3.32
C GLN A 384 -1.33 -7.47 -2.31
N LYS A 385 -1.57 -8.13 -1.18
CA LYS A 385 -0.53 -8.45 -0.20
C LYS A 385 0.52 -9.40 -0.78
N MET A 386 0.08 -10.41 -1.52
CA MET A 386 0.99 -11.32 -2.22
C MET A 386 1.83 -10.60 -3.27
N ALA A 387 1.25 -9.62 -3.99
CA ALA A 387 1.98 -8.81 -4.96
C ALA A 387 3.10 -7.98 -4.29
N THR A 388 2.82 -7.35 -3.15
CA THR A 388 3.83 -6.57 -2.41
C THR A 388 4.95 -7.47 -1.87
N SER A 389 4.62 -8.66 -1.39
CA SER A 389 5.59 -9.66 -0.93
C SER A 389 6.49 -10.13 -2.07
N LEU A 390 5.87 -10.52 -3.18
CA LEU A 390 6.60 -10.99 -4.37
C LEU A 390 7.48 -9.89 -4.96
N ASN A 391 7.01 -8.65 -4.97
CA ASN A 391 7.82 -7.49 -5.39
C ASN A 391 9.11 -7.38 -4.59
N SER A 392 9.03 -7.49 -3.25
CA SER A 392 10.22 -7.43 -2.39
C SER A 392 11.22 -8.54 -2.73
N VAL A 393 10.73 -9.76 -2.96
CA VAL A 393 11.58 -10.90 -3.34
C VAL A 393 12.23 -10.69 -4.72
N ILE A 394 11.45 -10.26 -5.72
CA ILE A 394 11.95 -9.98 -7.08
C ILE A 394 13.06 -8.94 -7.03
N ILE A 395 12.84 -7.82 -6.33
CA ILE A 395 13.84 -6.76 -6.19
C ILE A 395 15.07 -7.29 -5.46
N GLY A 396 14.90 -8.01 -4.36
CA GLY A 396 16.00 -8.58 -3.61
C GLY A 396 16.86 -9.53 -4.45
N VAL A 397 16.23 -10.40 -5.23
CA VAL A 397 16.93 -11.33 -6.14
C VAL A 397 17.66 -10.59 -7.25
N ILE A 398 17.06 -9.57 -7.85
CA ILE A 398 17.71 -8.77 -8.90
C ILE A 398 18.92 -8.04 -8.32
N LEU A 399 18.79 -7.34 -7.20
CA LEU A 399 19.86 -6.56 -6.59
C LEU A 399 21.03 -7.47 -6.16
N THR A 400 20.76 -8.53 -5.41
CA THR A 400 21.81 -9.47 -4.98
C THR A 400 22.43 -10.19 -6.18
N GLY A 401 21.63 -10.66 -7.13
CA GLY A 401 22.10 -11.37 -8.32
C GLY A 401 22.95 -10.52 -9.26
N THR A 402 22.78 -9.20 -9.25
CA THR A 402 23.62 -8.27 -10.01
C THR A 402 24.83 -7.73 -9.24
N GLY A 403 24.99 -8.12 -7.97
CA GLY A 403 26.14 -7.75 -7.15
C GLY A 403 26.02 -6.41 -6.43
N PHE A 404 24.80 -5.89 -6.26
CA PHE A 404 24.55 -4.66 -5.51
C PHE A 404 25.10 -4.72 -4.07
N ASP A 405 25.08 -5.92 -3.47
CA ASP A 405 25.62 -6.13 -2.13
C ASP A 405 27.12 -5.80 -2.02
N PHE A 406 27.89 -5.91 -3.12
CA PHE A 406 29.30 -5.50 -3.13
C PHE A 406 29.45 -3.97 -3.03
N LEU A 407 28.53 -3.19 -3.63
CA LEU A 407 28.54 -1.75 -3.56
C LEU A 407 28.24 -1.27 -2.13
N THR A 408 27.20 -1.81 -1.53
CA THR A 408 26.79 -1.42 -0.18
C THR A 408 27.83 -1.80 0.87
N LYS A 409 28.44 -2.99 0.74
CA LYS A 409 29.57 -3.41 1.58
C LYS A 409 30.80 -2.52 1.41
N ALA A 410 31.14 -2.16 0.18
CA ALA A 410 32.26 -1.28 -0.09
C ALA A 410 32.08 0.08 0.63
N VAL A 411 30.88 0.63 0.65
CA VAL A 411 30.57 1.86 1.39
C VAL A 411 30.64 1.66 2.90
N THR A 412 29.94 0.64 3.42
CA THR A 412 29.79 0.43 4.88
C THR A 412 31.06 -0.06 5.58
N GLU A 413 31.86 -0.89 4.93
CA GLU A 413 33.05 -1.51 5.53
C GLU A 413 34.33 -0.62 5.40
N ASN A 414 34.36 0.28 4.43
CA ASN A 414 35.51 1.18 4.23
C ASN A 414 35.33 2.58 4.80
N GLY A 415 34.24 2.83 5.54
CA GLY A 415 34.02 4.07 6.26
C GLY A 415 33.60 5.24 5.39
N PHE A 416 33.10 5.02 4.18
CA PHE A 416 32.52 6.07 3.35
C PHE A 416 31.17 6.52 3.96
N THR A 417 30.89 7.81 3.86
CA THR A 417 29.65 8.38 4.38
C THR A 417 28.44 7.91 3.58
N ASP A 418 28.60 7.86 2.25
CA ASP A 418 27.57 7.39 1.31
C ASP A 418 28.21 6.93 -0.01
N TRP A 419 27.34 6.48 -0.94
CA TRP A 419 27.74 6.06 -2.28
C TRP A 419 28.40 7.18 -3.08
N ALA A 420 27.98 8.42 -2.92
CA ALA A 420 28.51 9.54 -3.71
C ALA A 420 29.98 9.79 -3.43
N GLU A 421 30.41 9.59 -2.18
CA GLU A 421 31.83 9.71 -1.78
C GLU A 421 32.70 8.63 -2.47
N LEU A 422 32.24 7.38 -2.50
CA LEU A 422 32.92 6.30 -3.21
C LEU A 422 32.92 6.53 -4.73
N ALA A 423 31.78 6.94 -5.29
CA ALA A 423 31.63 7.20 -6.72
C ALA A 423 32.50 8.36 -7.21
N ALA A 424 32.79 9.36 -6.36
CA ALA A 424 33.70 10.48 -6.68
C ALA A 424 35.14 10.04 -6.92
N LEU A 425 35.54 8.86 -6.41
CA LEU A 425 36.86 8.27 -6.66
C LEU A 425 37.00 7.65 -8.07
N GLY A 426 35.88 7.47 -8.77
CA GLY A 426 35.83 6.89 -10.09
C GLY A 426 36.34 5.44 -10.15
N ASP A 427 36.79 5.02 -11.33
CA ASP A 427 37.22 3.64 -11.61
C ASP A 427 38.31 3.16 -10.67
N ALA A 428 39.27 4.01 -10.31
CA ALA A 428 40.35 3.67 -9.38
C ALA A 428 39.82 3.36 -7.97
N GLY A 429 38.80 4.07 -7.53
CA GLY A 429 38.11 3.79 -6.28
C GLY A 429 37.30 2.48 -6.35
N PHE A 430 36.65 2.24 -7.44
CA PHE A 430 35.89 0.97 -7.64
C PHE A 430 36.80 -0.25 -7.65
N GLU A 431 37.93 -0.21 -8.38
CA GLU A 431 38.91 -1.29 -8.39
C GLU A 431 39.53 -1.55 -7.00
N LYS A 432 39.69 -0.52 -6.19
CA LYS A 432 40.30 -0.64 -4.86
C LYS A 432 39.34 -1.13 -3.79
N TYR A 433 38.11 -0.67 -3.81
CA TYR A 433 37.18 -0.84 -2.68
C TYR A 433 35.99 -1.76 -2.98
N VAL A 434 35.64 -1.99 -4.26
CA VAL A 434 34.49 -2.83 -4.63
C VAL A 434 34.99 -4.23 -5.06
N THR A 435 34.48 -5.27 -4.46
CA THR A 435 34.78 -6.63 -4.86
C THR A 435 34.29 -6.87 -6.31
N GLY A 436 35.24 -7.12 -7.23
CA GLY A 436 34.96 -7.27 -8.66
C GLY A 436 35.05 -5.96 -9.45
N GLY A 437 35.52 -4.86 -8.81
CA GLY A 437 35.91 -3.61 -9.48
C GLY A 437 34.81 -2.92 -10.29
N VAL A 438 35.20 -2.23 -11.33
CA VAL A 438 34.31 -1.48 -12.24
C VAL A 438 33.26 -2.36 -12.89
N GLU A 439 33.59 -3.61 -13.24
CA GLU A 439 32.61 -4.52 -13.86
C GLU A 439 31.45 -4.86 -12.92
N ALA A 440 31.76 -5.12 -11.63
CA ALA A 440 30.73 -5.37 -10.63
C ALA A 440 29.82 -4.15 -10.40
N VAL A 441 30.40 -2.94 -10.38
CA VAL A 441 29.65 -1.68 -10.28
C VAL A 441 28.70 -1.54 -11.47
N ASN A 442 29.19 -1.66 -12.69
CA ASN A 442 28.36 -1.53 -13.90
C ASN A 442 27.22 -2.53 -13.93
N ARG A 443 27.48 -3.79 -13.51
CA ARG A 443 26.46 -4.84 -13.44
C ARG A 443 25.37 -4.53 -12.40
N ALA A 444 25.76 -4.02 -11.23
CA ALA A 444 24.83 -3.62 -10.19
C ALA A 444 23.95 -2.42 -10.61
N LEU A 445 24.54 -1.40 -11.23
CA LEU A 445 23.81 -0.26 -11.76
C LEU A 445 22.86 -0.64 -12.88
N ALA A 446 23.26 -1.58 -13.75
CA ALA A 446 22.38 -2.16 -14.77
C ALA A 446 21.19 -2.93 -14.15
N GLY A 447 21.43 -3.67 -13.05
CA GLY A 447 20.37 -4.35 -12.28
C GLY A 447 19.36 -3.38 -11.69
N ILE A 448 19.82 -2.29 -11.09
CA ILE A 448 18.93 -1.23 -10.57
C ILE A 448 18.11 -0.61 -11.72
N ASN A 449 18.75 -0.30 -12.85
CA ASN A 449 18.06 0.25 -14.02
C ASN A 449 17.03 -0.73 -14.60
N PHE A 450 17.36 -2.02 -14.64
CA PHE A 450 16.42 -3.06 -15.05
C PHE A 450 15.20 -3.10 -14.14
N ALA A 451 15.39 -3.12 -12.83
CA ALA A 451 14.31 -3.17 -11.85
C ALA A 451 13.44 -1.89 -11.83
N TYR A 452 14.02 -0.71 -12.12
CA TYR A 452 13.31 0.57 -12.14
C TYR A 452 12.54 0.83 -13.44
N ASN A 453 13.05 0.40 -14.58
CA ASN A 453 12.49 0.71 -15.89
C ASN A 453 11.96 -0.53 -16.62
N TRP A 454 12.77 -1.56 -16.84
CA TRP A 454 12.39 -2.70 -17.68
C TRP A 454 11.33 -3.59 -17.01
N LEU A 455 11.46 -3.87 -15.73
CA LEU A 455 10.50 -4.70 -15.01
C LEU A 455 9.09 -4.09 -15.01
N PRO A 456 8.90 -2.79 -14.64
CA PRO A 456 7.61 -2.13 -14.78
C PRO A 456 7.08 -2.12 -16.22
N LEU A 457 7.94 -1.90 -17.21
CA LEU A 457 7.53 -1.88 -18.60
C LEU A 457 6.94 -3.24 -19.05
N ILE A 458 7.62 -4.33 -18.73
CA ILE A 458 7.15 -5.69 -19.02
C ILE A 458 5.76 -5.92 -18.40
N PHE A 459 5.59 -5.58 -17.13
CA PHE A 459 4.32 -5.77 -16.43
C PHE A 459 3.21 -4.83 -16.92
N LEU A 460 3.54 -3.61 -17.35
CA LEU A 460 2.59 -2.70 -17.98
C LEU A 460 2.10 -3.26 -19.31
N VAL A 461 2.99 -3.75 -20.14
CA VAL A 461 2.63 -4.38 -21.44
C VAL A 461 1.70 -5.57 -21.22
N ILE A 462 2.03 -6.46 -20.27
CA ILE A 462 1.16 -7.61 -19.92
C ILE A 462 -0.21 -7.11 -19.42
N SER A 463 -0.23 -6.10 -18.57
CA SER A 463 -1.48 -5.53 -18.04
C SER A 463 -2.35 -4.91 -19.13
N VAL A 464 -1.75 -4.20 -20.09
CA VAL A 464 -2.46 -3.64 -21.26
C VAL A 464 -3.05 -4.75 -22.13
N ILE A 465 -2.29 -5.83 -22.38
CA ILE A 465 -2.78 -7.00 -23.13
C ILE A 465 -3.98 -7.63 -22.40
N LEU A 466 -3.88 -7.83 -21.09
CA LEU A 466 -4.98 -8.36 -20.29
C LEU A 466 -6.22 -7.46 -20.34
N LEU A 467 -6.04 -6.15 -20.25
CA LEU A 467 -7.14 -5.18 -20.33
C LEU A 467 -7.77 -5.14 -21.72
N PHE A 468 -7.01 -5.38 -22.78
CA PHE A 468 -7.56 -5.49 -24.14
C PHE A 468 -8.59 -6.62 -24.26
N PHE A 469 -8.40 -7.72 -23.54
CA PHE A 469 -9.35 -8.84 -23.48
C PHE A 469 -10.41 -8.69 -22.37
N PHE A 470 -10.43 -7.58 -21.65
CA PHE A 470 -11.36 -7.35 -20.54
C PHE A 470 -12.65 -6.68 -21.02
N HIS A 471 -13.64 -7.49 -21.41
CA HIS A 471 -14.91 -7.02 -21.97
C HIS A 471 -16.08 -7.12 -20.95
N LEU A 472 -15.82 -6.90 -19.67
CA LEU A 472 -16.80 -7.05 -18.59
C LEU A 472 -18.08 -6.24 -18.84
N GLU A 473 -17.95 -4.96 -19.18
CA GLU A 473 -19.08 -4.06 -19.35
C GLU A 473 -20.04 -4.53 -20.47
N ARG A 474 -19.49 -5.07 -21.58
CA ARG A 474 -20.28 -5.61 -22.67
C ARG A 474 -20.99 -6.89 -22.24
N ASP A 475 -20.26 -7.87 -21.72
CA ASP A 475 -20.81 -9.15 -21.33
C ASP A 475 -21.84 -9.00 -20.19
N LEU A 476 -21.67 -7.98 -19.32
CA LEU A 476 -22.60 -7.68 -18.24
C LEU A 476 -23.90 -7.08 -18.77
N LYS A 477 -23.86 -6.19 -19.76
CA LYS A 477 -25.04 -5.65 -20.42
C LYS A 477 -25.88 -6.76 -21.05
N GLU A 478 -25.24 -7.68 -21.78
CA GLU A 478 -25.92 -8.84 -22.38
C GLU A 478 -26.59 -9.70 -21.31
N LEU A 479 -25.93 -9.94 -20.16
CA LEU A 479 -26.50 -10.72 -19.06
C LEU A 479 -27.66 -10.00 -18.38
N ARG A 480 -27.59 -8.68 -18.20
CA ARG A 480 -28.67 -7.87 -17.62
C ARG A 480 -29.94 -7.98 -18.48
N VAL A 481 -29.80 -7.76 -19.77
CA VAL A 481 -30.93 -7.88 -20.73
C VAL A 481 -31.51 -9.29 -20.72
N ALA A 482 -30.66 -10.32 -20.75
CA ALA A 482 -31.11 -11.73 -20.69
C ALA A 482 -31.85 -12.09 -19.41
N ASN A 483 -31.65 -11.35 -18.31
CA ASN A 483 -32.33 -11.56 -17.02
C ASN A 483 -33.48 -10.55 -16.75
N GLY A 484 -33.92 -9.80 -17.78
CA GLY A 484 -35.08 -8.90 -17.68
C GLY A 484 -34.77 -7.54 -17.06
N PHE A 485 -33.51 -7.09 -17.12
CA PHE A 485 -33.09 -5.75 -16.71
C PHE A 485 -32.70 -4.92 -17.94
N ASN A 486 -32.74 -3.60 -17.80
CA ASN A 486 -32.14 -2.71 -18.78
C ASN A 486 -30.58 -2.81 -18.74
N GLU A 487 -29.93 -2.28 -19.77
CA GLU A 487 -28.45 -2.28 -19.84
C GLU A 487 -27.77 -1.60 -18.63
N ASP A 488 -28.44 -0.64 -18.00
CA ASP A 488 -27.97 0.07 -16.82
C ASP A 488 -28.23 -0.67 -15.49
N GLY A 489 -28.93 -1.82 -15.54
CA GLY A 489 -29.28 -2.64 -14.37
C GLY A 489 -30.60 -2.24 -13.69
N THR A 490 -31.36 -1.30 -14.24
CA THR A 490 -32.72 -1.01 -13.79
C THR A 490 -33.69 -2.08 -14.28
N LEU A 491 -34.81 -2.32 -13.56
CA LEU A 491 -35.83 -3.27 -14.01
C LEU A 491 -36.40 -2.80 -15.36
N ALA A 492 -36.41 -3.68 -16.37
CA ALA A 492 -37.11 -3.40 -17.60
C ALA A 492 -38.60 -3.28 -17.28
N ASN A 493 -39.19 -2.12 -17.60
CA ASN A 493 -40.64 -1.98 -17.52
C ASN A 493 -41.25 -3.08 -18.37
N LYS A 494 -42.00 -4.02 -17.77
CA LYS A 494 -42.90 -4.86 -18.53
C LYS A 494 -43.88 -3.92 -19.21
N GLN A 495 -43.70 -3.73 -20.51
CA GLN A 495 -44.77 -3.18 -21.32
C GLN A 495 -45.90 -4.19 -21.22
N ASP A 496 -47.01 -3.79 -20.55
CA ASP A 496 -48.27 -4.50 -20.56
C ASP A 496 -48.79 -4.67 -22.00
#